data_b8086e61d6c378ef036802807028d15f
#
_entry.id   b8086e61d6c378ef036802807028d15f
#
_cell.length_a   1.000
_cell.length_b   1.000
_cell.length_c   1.000
_cell.angle_alpha   90.00
_cell.angle_beta   90.00
_cell.angle_gamma   90.00
#
_symmetry.space_group_name_H-M   'P 1'
#
loop_
_entity.id
_entity.type
_entity.pdbx_description
1 polymer ?
#
loop_
_entity_poly.entity_id
_entity_poly.type
_entity_poly.pdbx_seq_one_letter_code
_entity_poly.pdbx_strand_id
1 'polypeptide(L)'
;MSQWNFSTVWRTVGVTIPEASAIEQGDRTVTWGEFHRASEGGASWLMDHDVAPNAKVALYLYNSPEYLMGFAMSVAARCVPMNTNYRYEADELAYLFENGDAEVVIFHGTFTPMVDAIRGRCPLLRHFVYVADGSGECPAWAVPFEELSLHPVRELPEASPDDLLFLFTGGTTGMPKGVMWRNDDLFSRMNNGSFRRLPPEGDRTDVVTLLQAEGPGIAVLPACPLMHGTGLFSAINSLSTGGRVVLLPSRKFDARELARVIDQHQVQVAVIVGDPFARPLAKVVSESPQDFSLSSLFCILSSGAMWSTEIKEALLAHHSAMMLVDAFSSSEALGMGSSVSTANGTETTARFNLGENVRVVDDNDRDVVPGSDSVGRIMLGGRIPMGYYKDEKKTAATFQTHDGVRYSVPGDMAMVNADGTIHLLGRGSQCINTAGEKVFPEEVEEALKTHEAVADACVLGTPHETFGQQIVAAVELHAGATVSESELIAYVKTRLSSYKAPRHVRFVDTIGRAVNGKMDVARHQREAREWLETIS
;
A
#
# COMPACT_ATOMS: atom_id res chain seq x y z
N MET A 1 5.25 24.35 15.07
CA MET A 1 5.45 23.22 14.14
C MET A 1 5.10 21.97 14.91
N SER A 2 4.30 21.08 14.36
CA SER A 2 3.97 19.81 14.97
C SER A 2 5.24 19.00 15.26
N GLN A 3 5.18 18.17 16.29
CA GLN A 3 6.32 17.34 16.72
C GLN A 3 5.87 15.90 16.94
N TRP A 4 5.07 15.38 15.98
CA TRP A 4 4.52 14.06 16.09
C TRP A 4 5.60 12.98 15.88
N ASN A 5 5.59 12.00 16.77
CA ASN A 5 6.37 10.79 16.65
C ASN A 5 5.51 9.61 17.09
N PHE A 6 5.52 8.52 16.33
CA PHE A 6 4.70 7.33 16.60
C PHE A 6 4.96 6.73 17.97
N SER A 7 6.22 6.65 18.40
CA SER A 7 6.58 6.11 19.72
C SER A 7 5.93 6.91 20.85
N THR A 8 6.00 8.25 20.80
CA THR A 8 5.39 9.12 21.80
C THR A 8 3.87 8.98 21.84
N VAL A 9 3.24 8.91 20.67
CA VAL A 9 1.78 8.75 20.55
C VAL A 9 1.34 7.40 21.10
N TRP A 10 1.95 6.30 20.66
CA TRP A 10 1.54 4.95 21.07
C TRP A 10 1.84 4.66 22.54
N ARG A 11 2.93 5.18 23.08
CA ARG A 11 3.18 5.17 24.52
C ARG A 11 2.07 5.88 25.29
N THR A 12 1.65 7.05 24.83
CA THR A 12 0.56 7.81 25.44
C THR A 12 -0.75 7.02 25.42
N VAL A 13 -1.08 6.41 24.28
CA VAL A 13 -2.27 5.53 24.17
C VAL A 13 -2.17 4.36 25.12
N GLY A 14 -1.04 3.63 25.13
CA GLY A 14 -0.84 2.45 25.97
C GLY A 14 -0.93 2.73 27.47
N VAL A 15 -0.55 3.93 27.89
CA VAL A 15 -0.72 4.38 29.29
C VAL A 15 -2.15 4.82 29.58
N THR A 16 -2.84 5.43 28.61
CA THR A 16 -4.18 6.03 28.82
C THR A 16 -5.29 4.97 28.78
N ILE A 17 -5.20 3.98 27.89
CA ILE A 17 -6.22 2.92 27.72
C ILE A 17 -5.60 1.51 27.70
N PRO A 18 -4.83 1.11 28.75
CA PRO A 18 -4.03 -0.11 28.74
C PRO A 18 -4.83 -1.41 28.52
N GLU A 19 -6.10 -1.44 28.96
CA GLU A 19 -6.96 -2.62 28.88
C GLU A 19 -7.69 -2.75 27.53
N ALA A 20 -7.67 -1.70 26.71
CA ALA A 20 -8.30 -1.75 25.39
C ALA A 20 -7.46 -2.61 24.43
N SER A 21 -8.12 -3.26 23.47
CA SER A 21 -7.45 -4.03 22.41
C SER A 21 -6.68 -3.11 21.46
N ALA A 22 -5.43 -3.44 21.18
CA ALA A 22 -4.59 -2.81 20.16
C ALA A 22 -4.51 -3.64 18.89
N ILE A 23 -4.34 -4.97 19.01
CA ILE A 23 -4.21 -5.87 17.86
C ILE A 23 -5.00 -7.15 18.15
N GLU A 24 -5.74 -7.62 17.14
CA GLU A 24 -6.48 -8.88 17.20
C GLU A 24 -6.15 -9.72 15.97
N GLN A 25 -5.91 -11.04 16.17
CA GLN A 25 -5.71 -12.00 15.08
C GLN A 25 -6.23 -13.38 15.51
N GLY A 26 -7.33 -13.83 14.92
CA GLY A 26 -8.03 -15.04 15.38
C GLY A 26 -8.45 -14.89 16.84
N ASP A 27 -8.08 -15.86 17.69
CA ASP A 27 -8.37 -15.82 19.12
C ASP A 27 -7.35 -15.03 19.96
N ARG A 28 -6.29 -14.53 19.33
CA ARG A 28 -5.24 -13.78 20.02
C ARG A 28 -5.58 -12.29 20.05
N THR A 29 -5.54 -11.73 21.25
CA THR A 29 -5.66 -10.29 21.48
C THR A 29 -4.40 -9.78 22.16
N VAL A 30 -3.88 -8.64 21.68
CA VAL A 30 -2.83 -7.86 22.33
C VAL A 30 -3.47 -6.57 22.80
N THR A 31 -3.45 -6.32 24.10
CA THR A 31 -3.95 -5.07 24.68
C THR A 31 -2.98 -3.91 24.43
N TRP A 32 -3.46 -2.68 24.59
CA TRP A 32 -2.60 -1.50 24.48
C TRP A 32 -1.48 -1.50 25.55
N GLY A 33 -1.75 -2.02 26.75
CA GLY A 33 -0.76 -2.18 27.81
C GLY A 33 0.32 -3.21 27.44
N GLU A 34 -0.07 -4.33 26.81
CA GLU A 34 0.87 -5.34 26.31
C GLU A 34 1.69 -4.82 25.12
N PHE A 35 1.04 -4.16 24.16
CA PHE A 35 1.69 -3.54 23.02
C PHE A 35 2.75 -2.51 23.46
N HIS A 36 2.38 -1.67 24.44
CA HIS A 36 3.29 -0.67 25.00
C HIS A 36 4.50 -1.32 25.69
N ARG A 37 4.26 -2.29 26.58
CA ARG A 37 5.35 -3.01 27.27
C ARG A 37 6.28 -3.74 26.31
N ALA A 38 5.72 -4.42 25.32
CA ALA A 38 6.50 -5.11 24.29
C ALA A 38 7.35 -4.10 23.48
N SER A 39 6.78 -2.94 23.15
CA SER A 39 7.52 -1.89 22.41
C SER A 39 8.70 -1.36 23.22
N GLU A 40 8.50 -1.04 24.51
CA GLU A 40 9.57 -0.54 25.37
C GLU A 40 10.59 -1.63 25.75
N GLY A 41 10.14 -2.87 25.98
CA GLY A 41 11.03 -4.01 26.20
C GLY A 41 11.93 -4.27 25.01
N GLY A 42 11.36 -4.35 23.80
CA GLY A 42 12.12 -4.55 22.58
C GLY A 42 13.07 -3.40 22.27
N ALA A 43 12.66 -2.16 22.51
CA ALA A 43 13.56 -1.01 22.38
C ALA A 43 14.74 -1.08 23.37
N SER A 44 14.49 -1.50 24.59
CA SER A 44 15.51 -1.68 25.63
C SER A 44 16.48 -2.80 25.23
N TRP A 45 15.97 -3.92 24.70
CA TRP A 45 16.78 -5.01 24.18
C TRP A 45 17.71 -4.55 23.07
N LEU A 46 17.19 -3.80 22.09
CA LEU A 46 17.98 -3.25 20.98
C LEU A 46 19.15 -2.40 21.51
N MET A 47 18.86 -1.52 22.49
CA MET A 47 19.88 -0.66 23.09
C MET A 47 20.93 -1.45 23.90
N ASP A 48 20.53 -2.48 24.63
CA ASP A 48 21.43 -3.31 25.44
C ASP A 48 22.29 -4.24 24.59
N HIS A 49 21.93 -4.40 23.29
CA HIS A 49 22.70 -5.16 22.29
C HIS A 49 23.41 -4.25 21.27
N ASP A 50 23.73 -3.02 21.68
CA ASP A 50 24.50 -2.05 20.90
C ASP A 50 23.89 -1.69 19.53
N VAL A 51 22.54 -1.77 19.40
CA VAL A 51 21.83 -1.26 18.24
C VAL A 51 21.62 0.25 18.42
N ALA A 52 22.37 1.03 17.65
CA ALA A 52 22.38 2.48 17.79
C ALA A 52 21.13 3.16 17.20
N PRO A 53 20.76 4.38 17.63
CA PRO A 53 19.76 5.17 16.93
C PRO A 53 20.08 5.29 15.42
N ASN A 54 19.06 5.27 14.58
CA ASN A 54 19.12 5.21 13.12
C ASN A 54 19.63 3.86 12.53
N ALA A 55 19.95 2.86 13.33
CA ALA A 55 20.13 1.49 12.83
C ALA A 55 18.83 0.97 12.17
N LYS A 56 18.94 0.17 11.13
CA LYS A 56 17.78 -0.31 10.38
C LYS A 56 17.35 -1.68 10.86
N VAL A 57 16.05 -1.77 11.15
CA VAL A 57 15.37 -2.99 11.59
C VAL A 57 14.47 -3.49 10.48
N ALA A 58 14.85 -4.57 9.83
CA ALA A 58 14.09 -5.20 8.76
C ALA A 58 12.95 -6.05 9.31
N LEU A 59 11.74 -5.83 8.82
CA LEU A 59 10.54 -6.59 9.19
C LEU A 59 10.22 -7.60 8.09
N TYR A 60 10.73 -8.82 8.21
CA TYR A 60 10.55 -9.91 7.24
C TYR A 60 9.47 -10.89 7.71
N LEU A 61 8.25 -10.38 7.75
CA LEU A 61 7.11 -11.01 8.40
C LEU A 61 5.87 -10.97 7.50
N TYR A 62 4.99 -11.97 7.65
CA TYR A 62 3.58 -11.86 7.25
C TYR A 62 2.84 -10.89 8.17
N ASN A 63 1.57 -10.58 7.83
CA ASN A 63 0.70 -9.84 8.74
C ASN A 63 0.56 -10.61 10.06
N SER A 64 1.05 -10.02 11.13
CA SER A 64 0.98 -10.58 12.48
C SER A 64 1.12 -9.47 13.52
N PRO A 65 0.74 -9.72 14.78
CA PRO A 65 1.00 -8.79 15.87
C PRO A 65 2.48 -8.42 15.98
N GLU A 66 3.39 -9.37 15.75
CA GLU A 66 4.84 -9.17 15.83
C GLU A 66 5.35 -8.18 14.77
N TYR A 67 4.68 -8.06 13.60
CA TYR A 67 5.02 -7.04 12.62
C TYR A 67 4.84 -5.63 13.21
N LEU A 68 3.68 -5.37 13.81
CA LEU A 68 3.36 -4.06 14.39
C LEU A 68 4.15 -3.80 15.68
N MET A 69 4.35 -4.83 16.52
CA MET A 69 5.20 -4.72 17.71
C MET A 69 6.67 -4.47 17.32
N GLY A 70 7.20 -5.18 16.33
CA GLY A 70 8.56 -4.98 15.82
C GLY A 70 8.76 -3.58 15.22
N PHE A 71 7.73 -3.06 14.53
CA PHE A 71 7.73 -1.67 14.08
C PHE A 71 7.78 -0.70 15.28
N ALA A 72 6.94 -0.93 16.30
CA ALA A 72 6.86 -0.08 17.49
C ALA A 72 8.16 -0.11 18.33
N MET A 73 8.77 -1.28 18.51
CA MET A 73 10.08 -1.44 19.16
C MET A 73 11.16 -0.61 18.45
N SER A 74 11.15 -0.67 17.11
CA SER A 74 12.13 0.06 16.30
C SER A 74 12.00 1.56 16.48
N VAL A 75 10.79 2.13 16.36
CA VAL A 75 10.61 3.59 16.55
C VAL A 75 10.84 4.03 17.99
N ALA A 76 10.55 3.16 18.98
CA ALA A 76 10.82 3.45 20.40
C ALA A 76 12.31 3.49 20.72
N ALA A 77 13.13 2.68 20.04
CA ALA A 77 14.59 2.72 20.12
C ALA A 77 15.22 3.81 19.24
N ARG A 78 14.43 4.62 18.54
CA ARG A 78 14.88 5.56 17.49
C ARG A 78 15.65 4.88 16.34
N CYS A 79 15.39 3.60 16.15
CA CYS A 79 15.82 2.86 14.97
C CYS A 79 14.86 3.11 13.80
N VAL A 80 15.29 2.74 12.60
CA VAL A 80 14.53 2.91 11.37
C VAL A 80 13.88 1.58 10.99
N PRO A 81 12.56 1.40 11.20
CA PRO A 81 11.88 0.22 10.69
C PRO A 81 11.85 0.25 9.16
N MET A 82 12.12 -0.89 8.55
CA MET A 82 12.04 -1.08 7.10
C MET A 82 11.23 -2.33 6.75
N ASN A 83 10.29 -2.19 5.83
CA ASN A 83 9.52 -3.31 5.34
C ASN A 83 10.38 -4.22 4.45
N THR A 84 10.11 -5.52 4.52
CA THR A 84 10.73 -6.52 3.66
C THR A 84 9.66 -7.30 2.92
N ASN A 85 9.76 -7.38 1.60
CA ASN A 85 8.84 -8.19 0.82
C ASN A 85 9.16 -9.67 1.01
N TYR A 86 8.24 -10.42 1.59
CA TYR A 86 8.40 -11.84 1.90
C TYR A 86 8.41 -12.77 0.65
N ARG A 87 8.28 -12.19 -0.53
CA ARG A 87 8.36 -12.91 -1.81
C ARG A 87 9.72 -12.81 -2.48
N TYR A 88 10.64 -12.01 -1.89
CA TYR A 88 11.97 -11.87 -2.47
C TYR A 88 12.74 -13.17 -2.38
N GLU A 89 13.41 -13.49 -3.49
CA GLU A 89 14.42 -14.53 -3.54
C GLU A 89 15.73 -14.06 -2.87
N ALA A 90 16.66 -14.98 -2.65
CA ALA A 90 17.87 -14.72 -1.86
C ALA A 90 18.68 -13.50 -2.34
N ASP A 91 18.80 -13.30 -3.65
CA ASP A 91 19.58 -12.19 -4.20
C ASP A 91 18.88 -10.85 -4.01
N GLU A 92 17.54 -10.79 -4.17
CA GLU A 92 16.74 -9.58 -3.93
C GLU A 92 16.73 -9.23 -2.45
N LEU A 93 16.64 -10.24 -1.57
CA LEU A 93 16.66 -10.06 -0.12
C LEU A 93 18.02 -9.56 0.37
N ALA A 94 19.11 -10.16 -0.11
CA ALA A 94 20.46 -9.70 0.20
C ALA A 94 20.68 -8.26 -0.28
N TYR A 95 20.27 -7.94 -1.51
CA TYR A 95 20.32 -6.57 -2.01
C TYR A 95 19.58 -5.59 -1.12
N LEU A 96 18.34 -5.95 -0.72
CA LEU A 96 17.53 -5.11 0.15
C LEU A 96 18.25 -4.79 1.46
N PHE A 97 18.81 -5.82 2.11
CA PHE A 97 19.48 -5.67 3.40
C PHE A 97 20.81 -4.93 3.29
N GLU A 98 21.60 -5.16 2.24
CA GLU A 98 22.82 -4.42 1.96
C GLU A 98 22.54 -2.96 1.59
N ASN A 99 21.59 -2.72 0.68
CA ASN A 99 21.23 -1.35 0.26
C ASN A 99 20.60 -0.56 1.42
N GLY A 100 19.77 -1.22 2.22
CA GLY A 100 19.11 -0.63 3.40
C GLY A 100 19.99 -0.50 4.62
N ASP A 101 21.22 -1.05 4.63
CA ASP A 101 22.08 -1.13 5.83
C ASP A 101 21.36 -1.79 7.02
N ALA A 102 20.65 -2.89 6.78
CA ALA A 102 19.96 -3.61 7.83
C ALA A 102 20.96 -4.17 8.87
N GLU A 103 20.73 -3.85 10.15
CA GLU A 103 21.51 -4.37 11.28
C GLU A 103 20.76 -5.46 12.05
N VAL A 104 19.44 -5.38 12.04
CA VAL A 104 18.52 -6.31 12.71
C VAL A 104 17.53 -6.83 11.69
N VAL A 105 17.20 -8.12 11.76
CA VAL A 105 16.05 -8.68 11.04
C VAL A 105 15.14 -9.40 12.02
N ILE A 106 13.83 -9.03 12.00
CA ILE A 106 12.77 -9.76 12.69
C ILE A 106 12.05 -10.57 11.62
N PHE A 107 12.03 -11.91 11.76
CA PHE A 107 11.52 -12.79 10.70
C PHE A 107 10.71 -13.96 11.24
N HIS A 108 9.68 -14.36 10.50
CA HIS A 108 8.93 -15.60 10.78
C HIS A 108 9.78 -16.84 10.51
N GLY A 109 9.59 -17.88 11.30
CA GLY A 109 10.28 -19.15 11.20
C GLY A 109 10.27 -19.76 9.81
N THR A 110 9.18 -19.61 9.06
CA THR A 110 9.07 -20.05 7.66
C THR A 110 10.16 -19.46 6.74
N PHE A 111 10.75 -18.32 7.11
CA PHE A 111 11.82 -17.66 6.36
C PHE A 111 13.22 -18.01 6.83
N THR A 112 13.35 -18.89 7.84
CA THR A 112 14.66 -19.34 8.34
C THR A 112 15.63 -19.79 7.24
N PRO A 113 15.24 -20.63 6.26
CA PRO A 113 16.14 -21.05 5.19
C PRO A 113 16.65 -19.87 4.33
N MET A 114 15.77 -18.88 4.08
CA MET A 114 16.12 -17.70 3.29
C MET A 114 17.08 -16.77 4.05
N VAL A 115 16.82 -16.52 5.33
CA VAL A 115 17.69 -15.70 6.18
C VAL A 115 19.05 -16.39 6.35
N ASP A 116 19.10 -17.71 6.58
CA ASP A 116 20.34 -18.48 6.69
C ASP A 116 21.19 -18.39 5.42
N ALA A 117 20.56 -18.47 4.25
CA ALA A 117 21.25 -18.37 2.95
C ALA A 117 21.93 -16.99 2.72
N ILE A 118 21.41 -15.91 3.34
CA ILE A 118 21.91 -14.55 3.07
C ILE A 118 22.67 -13.92 4.25
N ARG A 119 22.55 -14.43 5.47
CA ARG A 119 23.14 -13.81 6.66
C ARG A 119 24.67 -13.65 6.58
N GLY A 120 25.37 -14.53 5.88
CA GLY A 120 26.80 -14.43 5.64
C GLY A 120 27.19 -13.43 4.53
N ARG A 121 26.21 -12.92 3.78
CA ARG A 121 26.40 -11.95 2.69
C ARG A 121 26.22 -10.50 3.15
N CYS A 122 25.43 -10.26 4.17
CA CYS A 122 25.06 -8.92 4.66
C CYS A 122 25.93 -8.55 5.87
N PRO A 123 27.05 -7.82 5.71
CA PRO A 123 28.05 -7.64 6.78
C PRO A 123 27.57 -6.77 7.95
N LEU A 124 26.55 -5.93 7.75
CA LEU A 124 25.99 -5.12 8.82
C LEU A 124 24.90 -5.85 9.61
N LEU A 125 24.32 -6.94 9.07
CA LEU A 125 23.26 -7.69 9.71
C LEU A 125 23.82 -8.54 10.86
N ARG A 126 23.59 -8.10 12.10
CA ARG A 126 24.20 -8.68 13.30
C ARG A 126 23.20 -9.39 14.22
N HIS A 127 21.93 -8.96 14.20
CA HIS A 127 20.90 -9.46 15.11
C HIS A 127 19.76 -10.10 14.32
N PHE A 128 19.43 -11.32 14.71
CA PHE A 128 18.43 -12.16 14.06
C PHE A 128 17.35 -12.51 15.09
N VAL A 129 16.14 -12.03 14.89
CA VAL A 129 15.02 -12.21 15.81
C VAL A 129 13.99 -13.12 15.17
N TYR A 130 13.81 -14.27 15.75
CA TYR A 130 12.92 -15.33 15.27
C TYR A 130 11.51 -15.17 15.85
N VAL A 131 10.51 -15.15 14.98
CA VAL A 131 9.09 -15.20 15.33
C VAL A 131 8.56 -16.60 15.05
N ALA A 132 8.10 -17.28 16.10
CA ALA A 132 7.52 -18.61 15.98
C ALA A 132 6.22 -18.58 15.17
N ASP A 133 6.11 -19.43 14.15
CA ASP A 133 4.95 -19.53 13.26
C ASP A 133 4.55 -21.00 12.98
N GLY A 134 5.07 -21.92 13.77
CA GLY A 134 4.84 -23.35 13.64
C GLY A 134 5.64 -24.05 12.54
N SER A 135 6.51 -23.34 11.83
CA SER A 135 7.31 -23.92 10.73
C SER A 135 8.60 -24.61 11.16
N GLY A 136 9.03 -24.42 12.43
CA GLY A 136 10.26 -25.00 12.97
C GLY A 136 10.63 -24.42 14.32
N GLU A 137 11.82 -24.77 14.80
CA GLU A 137 12.41 -24.24 16.04
C GLU A 137 13.28 -23.00 15.77
N CYS A 138 13.47 -22.17 16.80
CA CYS A 138 14.37 -21.03 16.74
C CYS A 138 15.80 -21.53 16.49
N PRO A 139 16.47 -21.11 15.42
CA PRO A 139 17.83 -21.54 15.14
C PRO A 139 18.82 -20.94 16.16
N ALA A 140 19.89 -21.66 16.48
CA ALA A 140 20.89 -21.27 17.49
C ALA A 140 21.59 -19.92 17.22
N TRP A 141 21.49 -19.39 15.99
CA TRP A 141 22.04 -18.09 15.61
C TRP A 141 21.02 -16.93 15.69
N ALA A 142 19.79 -17.20 16.11
CA ALA A 142 18.75 -16.20 16.31
C ALA A 142 18.24 -16.23 17.75
N VAL A 143 17.57 -15.17 18.15
CA VAL A 143 16.89 -15.08 19.46
C VAL A 143 15.38 -15.08 19.27
N PRO A 144 14.59 -15.70 20.16
CA PRO A 144 13.15 -15.65 20.10
C PRO A 144 12.62 -14.22 20.27
N PHE A 145 11.53 -13.88 19.58
CA PHE A 145 10.89 -12.54 19.66
C PHE A 145 10.45 -12.21 21.10
N GLU A 146 10.07 -13.23 21.86
CA GLU A 146 9.66 -13.10 23.26
C GLU A 146 10.79 -12.57 24.14
N GLU A 147 12.06 -12.87 23.80
CA GLU A 147 13.23 -12.33 24.51
C GLU A 147 13.29 -10.80 24.41
N LEU A 148 12.91 -10.25 23.23
CA LEU A 148 12.84 -8.82 23.05
C LEU A 148 11.61 -8.23 23.75
N SER A 149 10.42 -8.80 23.51
CA SER A 149 9.15 -8.25 23.97
C SER A 149 8.97 -8.28 25.47
N LEU A 150 9.67 -9.20 26.16
CA LEU A 150 9.66 -9.36 27.61
C LEU A 150 10.91 -8.81 28.30
N HIS A 151 11.82 -8.19 27.53
CA HIS A 151 13.07 -7.63 28.07
C HIS A 151 12.76 -6.53 29.13
N PRO A 152 13.55 -6.43 30.21
CA PRO A 152 13.36 -5.38 31.21
C PRO A 152 13.45 -3.98 30.59
N VAL A 153 12.46 -3.17 30.89
CA VAL A 153 12.40 -1.80 30.37
C VAL A 153 13.42 -0.91 31.09
N ARG A 154 14.19 -0.17 30.30
CA ARG A 154 15.10 0.88 30.75
C ARG A 154 14.61 2.25 30.33
N GLU A 155 15.28 3.31 30.76
CA GLU A 155 15.00 4.66 30.27
C GLU A 155 15.31 4.74 28.79
N LEU A 156 14.29 5.09 28.00
CA LEU A 156 14.39 5.21 26.54
C LEU A 156 14.79 6.64 26.14
N PRO A 157 15.49 6.82 25.02
CA PRO A 157 15.82 8.13 24.51
C PRO A 157 14.55 8.91 24.14
N GLU A 158 14.60 10.23 24.27
CA GLU A 158 13.53 11.10 23.81
C GLU A 158 13.35 10.96 22.29
N ALA A 159 12.13 10.67 21.87
CA ALA A 159 11.79 10.50 20.47
C ALA A 159 11.85 11.84 19.72
N SER A 160 12.30 11.82 18.48
CA SER A 160 12.41 13.01 17.64
C SER A 160 11.37 12.99 16.52
N PRO A 161 10.76 14.13 16.15
CA PRO A 161 9.93 14.24 14.96
C PRO A 161 10.71 13.94 13.66
N ASP A 162 12.03 14.04 13.72
CA ASP A 162 12.95 13.77 12.60
C ASP A 162 13.36 12.29 12.49
N ASP A 163 12.99 11.44 13.45
CA ASP A 163 13.26 10.00 13.37
C ASP A 163 12.65 9.44 12.09
N LEU A 164 13.37 8.50 11.44
CA LEU A 164 13.01 8.02 10.12
C LEU A 164 12.28 6.68 10.18
N LEU A 165 11.52 6.43 9.14
CA LEU A 165 11.09 5.10 8.73
C LEU A 165 11.30 4.94 7.23
N PHE A 166 11.60 3.72 6.78
CA PHE A 166 11.78 3.42 5.37
C PHE A 166 10.64 2.58 4.85
N LEU A 167 10.13 2.97 3.67
CA LEU A 167 9.22 2.13 2.91
C LEU A 167 9.93 1.73 1.61
N PHE A 168 10.41 0.49 1.56
CA PHE A 168 10.97 -0.06 0.34
C PHE A 168 9.86 -0.40 -0.65
N THR A 169 10.02 0.07 -1.87
CA THR A 169 9.07 -0.16 -2.96
C THR A 169 9.73 -0.94 -4.08
N GLY A 170 9.09 -2.01 -4.53
CA GLY A 170 9.46 -2.67 -5.78
C GLY A 170 9.09 -1.75 -6.94
N GLY A 171 10.08 -1.22 -7.64
CA GLY A 171 9.85 -0.48 -8.89
C GLY A 171 9.44 -1.44 -10.01
N THR A 172 8.62 -0.99 -10.94
CA THR A 172 8.29 -1.75 -12.17
C THR A 172 9.50 -1.94 -13.09
N THR A 173 10.62 -1.26 -12.81
CA THR A 173 11.80 -1.17 -13.69
C THR A 173 13.14 -1.37 -12.99
N GLY A 174 13.20 -1.91 -11.76
CA GLY A 174 14.48 -2.07 -11.08
C GLY A 174 14.39 -2.60 -9.65
N MET A 175 15.55 -2.68 -9.00
CA MET A 175 15.69 -3.14 -7.62
C MET A 175 14.95 -2.21 -6.63
N PRO A 176 14.49 -2.75 -5.48
CA PRO A 176 13.73 -2.01 -4.48
C PRO A 176 14.49 -0.77 -3.97
N LYS A 177 13.75 0.31 -3.73
CA LYS A 177 14.29 1.58 -3.22
C LYS A 177 13.58 1.98 -1.93
N GLY A 178 14.35 2.39 -0.93
CA GLY A 178 13.82 2.84 0.36
C GLY A 178 13.38 4.31 0.31
N VAL A 179 12.08 4.54 0.35
CA VAL A 179 11.51 5.88 0.52
C VAL A 179 11.64 6.29 1.98
N MET A 180 12.31 7.41 2.24
CA MET A 180 12.61 7.91 3.59
C MET A 180 11.53 8.88 4.05
N TRP A 181 10.77 8.51 5.07
CA TRP A 181 9.80 9.38 5.73
C TRP A 181 10.30 9.82 7.11
N ARG A 182 10.15 11.11 7.44
CA ARG A 182 10.22 11.58 8.83
C ARG A 182 8.93 11.18 9.55
N ASN A 183 9.04 10.86 10.82
CA ASN A 183 7.87 10.48 11.64
C ASN A 183 6.79 11.55 11.61
N ASP A 184 7.17 12.83 11.84
CA ASP A 184 6.22 13.94 11.86
C ASP A 184 5.53 14.18 10.51
N ASP A 185 6.25 14.06 9.40
CA ASP A 185 5.68 14.29 8.07
C ASP A 185 4.67 13.20 7.71
N LEU A 186 5.02 11.93 7.94
CA LEU A 186 4.11 10.82 7.67
C LEU A 186 2.89 10.84 8.60
N PHE A 187 3.13 11.03 9.91
CA PHE A 187 2.05 11.12 10.89
C PHE A 187 1.03 12.19 10.51
N SER A 188 1.50 13.42 10.28
CA SER A 188 0.64 14.55 9.93
C SER A 188 -0.13 14.31 8.64
N ARG A 189 0.53 13.69 7.64
CA ARG A 189 -0.10 13.36 6.37
C ARG A 189 -1.24 12.34 6.53
N MET A 190 -1.02 11.30 7.33
CA MET A 190 -2.05 10.29 7.63
C MET A 190 -3.17 10.88 8.48
N ASN A 191 -2.84 11.69 9.48
CA ASN A 191 -3.81 12.34 10.35
C ASN A 191 -4.80 13.22 9.57
N ASN A 192 -4.35 13.92 8.51
CA ASN A 192 -5.23 14.71 7.64
C ASN A 192 -6.31 13.86 6.94
N GLY A 193 -6.01 12.60 6.61
CA GLY A 193 -6.94 11.65 6.02
C GLY A 193 -7.71 10.78 7.02
N SER A 194 -7.44 10.91 8.31
CA SER A 194 -8.04 10.06 9.34
C SER A 194 -9.50 10.41 9.62
N PHE A 195 -10.32 9.40 9.92
CA PHE A 195 -11.70 9.59 10.40
C PHE A 195 -11.74 10.19 11.82
N ARG A 196 -10.67 10.01 12.58
CA ARG A 196 -10.49 10.53 13.93
C ARG A 196 -9.18 11.30 13.95
N ARG A 197 -9.25 12.62 14.10
CA ARG A 197 -8.11 13.52 13.88
C ARG A 197 -7.60 14.13 15.17
N LEU A 198 -6.29 14.22 15.27
CA LEU A 198 -5.61 15.07 16.25
C LEU A 198 -5.36 16.46 15.66
N PRO A 199 -5.22 17.53 16.49
CA PRO A 199 -4.88 18.85 15.99
C PRO A 199 -3.57 18.84 15.19
N PRO A 200 -3.47 19.60 14.08
CA PRO A 200 -2.25 19.61 13.26
C PRO A 200 -0.99 20.05 14.04
N GLU A 201 -1.13 21.00 14.97
CA GLU A 201 -0.05 21.51 15.85
C GLU A 201 -0.21 20.94 17.27
N GLY A 202 -0.77 19.73 17.41
CA GLY A 202 -1.05 19.08 18.68
C GLY A 202 0.16 18.38 19.30
N ASP A 203 -0.08 17.85 20.49
CA ASP A 203 0.89 17.08 21.27
C ASP A 203 0.24 15.87 21.97
N ARG A 204 1.01 15.19 22.83
CA ARG A 204 0.52 14.04 23.61
C ARG A 204 -0.72 14.34 24.48
N THR A 205 -0.94 15.59 24.88
CA THR A 205 -2.09 15.99 25.71
C THR A 205 -3.37 15.89 24.89
N ASP A 206 -3.30 16.21 23.59
CA ASP A 206 -4.43 16.05 22.66
C ASP A 206 -4.80 14.58 22.48
N VAL A 207 -3.82 13.68 22.47
CA VAL A 207 -4.06 12.22 22.42
C VAL A 207 -4.85 11.79 23.66
N VAL A 208 -4.43 12.21 24.86
CA VAL A 208 -5.14 11.91 26.11
C VAL A 208 -6.55 12.47 26.08
N THR A 209 -6.70 13.74 25.68
CA THR A 209 -8.00 14.43 25.58
C THR A 209 -8.95 13.69 24.64
N LEU A 210 -8.45 13.30 23.44
CA LEU A 210 -9.23 12.56 22.48
C LEU A 210 -9.72 11.20 23.05
N LEU A 211 -8.81 10.45 23.70
CA LEU A 211 -9.14 9.15 24.28
C LEU A 211 -10.10 9.24 25.47
N GLN A 212 -9.98 10.28 26.29
CA GLN A 212 -10.90 10.52 27.40
C GLN A 212 -12.29 10.95 26.95
N ALA A 213 -12.37 11.73 25.85
CA ALA A 213 -13.64 12.20 25.31
C ALA A 213 -14.39 11.13 24.51
N GLU A 214 -13.69 10.34 23.71
CA GLU A 214 -14.30 9.45 22.72
C GLU A 214 -14.02 7.95 22.96
N GLY A 215 -13.19 7.61 23.97
CA GLY A 215 -12.77 6.24 24.23
C GLY A 215 -11.79 5.68 23.18
N PRO A 216 -11.64 4.34 23.09
CA PRO A 216 -10.80 3.68 22.09
C PRO A 216 -11.21 4.04 20.68
N GLY A 217 -10.23 4.05 19.75
CA GLY A 217 -10.44 4.43 18.35
C GLY A 217 -11.05 3.31 17.50
N ILE A 218 -10.97 3.51 16.20
CA ILE A 218 -11.65 2.69 15.17
C ILE A 218 -10.95 1.33 14.99
N ALA A 219 -11.75 0.27 14.79
CA ALA A 219 -11.29 -1.05 14.40
C ALA A 219 -11.01 -1.09 12.89
N VAL A 220 -9.74 -1.23 12.51
CA VAL A 220 -9.28 -1.29 11.12
C VAL A 220 -8.75 -2.68 10.78
N LEU A 221 -9.17 -3.23 9.64
CA LEU A 221 -8.66 -4.50 9.11
C LEU A 221 -7.93 -4.26 7.80
N PRO A 222 -6.58 -4.27 7.78
CA PRO A 222 -5.82 -4.31 6.55
C PRO A 222 -5.87 -5.73 5.96
N ALA A 223 -6.74 -5.96 4.98
CA ALA A 223 -6.81 -7.23 4.25
C ALA A 223 -5.59 -7.43 3.32
N CYS A 224 -4.87 -6.36 3.03
CA CYS A 224 -3.64 -6.37 2.24
C CYS A 224 -2.38 -6.47 3.12
N PRO A 225 -1.21 -6.85 2.54
CA PRO A 225 0.01 -7.04 3.32
C PRO A 225 0.53 -5.77 4.00
N LEU A 226 0.94 -5.89 5.27
CA LEU A 226 1.61 -4.82 6.03
C LEU A 226 2.99 -4.44 5.45
N MET A 227 3.61 -5.31 4.66
CA MET A 227 4.85 -4.97 3.96
C MET A 227 4.67 -3.90 2.86
N HIS A 228 3.45 -3.47 2.58
CA HIS A 228 3.13 -2.41 1.62
C HIS A 228 2.46 -1.21 2.30
N GLY A 229 2.66 -0.01 1.73
CA GLY A 229 2.17 1.24 2.30
C GLY A 229 0.66 1.22 2.61
N THR A 230 -0.18 0.67 1.73
CA THR A 230 -1.64 0.61 1.93
C THR A 230 -2.00 -0.11 3.24
N GLY A 231 -1.44 -1.30 3.48
CA GLY A 231 -1.68 -2.05 4.71
C GLY A 231 -1.03 -1.40 5.93
N LEU A 232 0.26 -1.06 5.82
CA LEU A 232 1.03 -0.51 6.94
C LEU A 232 0.48 0.84 7.41
N PHE A 233 0.30 1.78 6.48
CA PHE A 233 -0.12 3.14 6.85
C PHE A 233 -1.53 3.18 7.42
N SER A 234 -2.44 2.33 6.95
CA SER A 234 -3.77 2.23 7.55
C SER A 234 -3.73 1.63 8.97
N ALA A 235 -2.89 0.62 9.19
CA ALA A 235 -2.70 0.02 10.50
C ALA A 235 -2.11 1.02 11.51
N ILE A 236 -0.97 1.65 11.18
CA ILE A 236 -0.33 2.61 12.09
C ILE A 236 -1.15 3.88 12.29
N ASN A 237 -1.96 4.29 11.30
CA ASN A 237 -2.89 5.41 11.46
C ASN A 237 -4.00 5.08 12.47
N SER A 238 -4.59 3.89 12.41
CA SER A 238 -5.56 3.43 13.42
C SER A 238 -4.95 3.43 14.82
N LEU A 239 -3.78 2.81 14.99
CA LEU A 239 -3.06 2.81 16.26
C LEU A 239 -2.78 4.23 16.78
N SER A 240 -2.50 5.18 15.90
CA SER A 240 -2.16 6.57 16.29
C SER A 240 -3.33 7.36 16.88
N THR A 241 -4.55 6.86 16.75
CA THR A 241 -5.75 7.44 17.38
C THR A 241 -6.38 6.53 18.42
N GLY A 242 -5.60 5.58 18.96
CA GLY A 242 -6.05 4.63 19.96
C GLY A 242 -6.99 3.54 19.44
N GLY A 243 -7.01 3.34 18.12
CA GLY A 243 -7.78 2.27 17.46
C GLY A 243 -7.16 0.89 17.64
N ARG A 244 -7.82 -0.12 17.11
CA ARG A 244 -7.30 -1.49 17.05
C ARG A 244 -7.14 -1.97 15.63
N VAL A 245 -6.15 -2.81 15.42
CA VAL A 245 -5.88 -3.46 14.15
C VAL A 245 -6.30 -4.91 14.21
N VAL A 246 -7.21 -5.32 13.34
CA VAL A 246 -7.66 -6.70 13.19
C VAL A 246 -6.93 -7.31 12.00
N LEU A 247 -6.27 -8.44 12.20
CA LEU A 247 -5.51 -9.14 11.17
C LEU A 247 -6.18 -10.45 10.79
N LEU A 248 -6.17 -10.78 9.50
CA LEU A 248 -6.64 -12.08 9.03
C LEU A 248 -5.73 -13.20 9.59
N PRO A 249 -6.30 -14.31 10.10
CA PRO A 249 -5.52 -15.45 10.54
C PRO A 249 -4.72 -16.12 9.42
N SER A 250 -5.31 -16.22 8.23
CA SER A 250 -4.69 -16.89 7.08
C SER A 250 -3.65 -16.03 6.38
N ARG A 251 -2.55 -16.66 5.94
CA ARG A 251 -1.49 -16.00 5.15
C ARG A 251 -1.92 -15.69 3.72
N LYS A 252 -2.89 -16.44 3.20
CA LYS A 252 -3.48 -16.22 1.87
C LYS A 252 -4.81 -15.51 2.03
N PHE A 253 -5.06 -14.54 1.18
CA PHE A 253 -6.34 -13.85 1.16
C PHE A 253 -7.47 -14.83 0.82
N ASP A 254 -8.51 -14.83 1.66
CA ASP A 254 -9.77 -15.53 1.48
C ASP A 254 -10.92 -14.55 1.78
N ALA A 255 -11.78 -14.32 0.80
CA ALA A 255 -12.86 -13.34 0.92
C ALA A 255 -13.95 -13.77 1.93
N ARG A 256 -14.18 -15.08 2.10
CA ARG A 256 -15.11 -15.61 3.09
C ARG A 256 -14.55 -15.46 4.50
N GLU A 257 -13.26 -15.66 4.68
CA GLU A 257 -12.57 -15.36 5.94
C GLU A 257 -12.66 -13.87 6.25
N LEU A 258 -12.38 -12.99 5.26
CA LEU A 258 -12.49 -11.55 5.42
C LEU A 258 -13.88 -11.13 5.93
N ALA A 259 -14.95 -11.60 5.25
CA ALA A 259 -16.33 -11.27 5.65
C ALA A 259 -16.65 -11.75 7.07
N ARG A 260 -16.22 -12.98 7.43
CA ARG A 260 -16.40 -13.54 8.78
C ARG A 260 -15.66 -12.75 9.84
N VAL A 261 -14.40 -12.40 9.60
CA VAL A 261 -13.58 -11.61 10.54
C VAL A 261 -14.15 -10.21 10.75
N ILE A 262 -14.68 -9.57 9.68
CA ILE A 262 -15.37 -8.28 9.80
C ILE A 262 -16.53 -8.40 10.80
N ASP A 263 -17.39 -9.39 10.66
CA ASP A 263 -18.54 -9.56 11.54
C ASP A 263 -18.15 -9.99 12.97
N GLN A 264 -17.21 -10.93 13.11
CA GLN A 264 -16.77 -11.44 14.41
C GLN A 264 -16.08 -10.37 15.27
N HIS A 265 -15.19 -9.59 14.65
CA HIS A 265 -14.40 -8.58 15.35
C HIS A 265 -15.01 -7.17 15.27
N GLN A 266 -16.23 -7.05 14.74
CA GLN A 266 -16.92 -5.76 14.58
C GLN A 266 -16.01 -4.70 13.94
N VAL A 267 -15.41 -5.07 12.80
CA VAL A 267 -14.51 -4.19 12.04
C VAL A 267 -15.29 -3.02 11.47
N GLN A 268 -14.74 -1.84 11.61
CA GLN A 268 -15.38 -0.59 11.19
C GLN A 268 -14.83 -0.08 9.85
N VAL A 269 -13.55 -0.35 9.57
CA VAL A 269 -12.90 0.01 8.29
C VAL A 269 -12.12 -1.19 7.77
N ALA A 270 -12.46 -1.67 6.59
CA ALA A 270 -11.65 -2.66 5.87
C ALA A 270 -10.76 -1.96 4.84
N VAL A 271 -9.50 -2.39 4.72
CA VAL A 271 -8.55 -1.81 3.77
C VAL A 271 -8.13 -2.85 2.75
N ILE A 272 -8.32 -2.52 1.49
CA ILE A 272 -8.12 -3.43 0.35
C ILE A 272 -7.24 -2.79 -0.74
N VAL A 273 -6.96 -3.54 -1.80
CA VAL A 273 -6.24 -3.08 -2.99
C VAL A 273 -7.07 -3.42 -4.24
N GLY A 274 -8.06 -2.58 -4.53
CA GLY A 274 -8.90 -2.65 -5.72
C GLY A 274 -9.67 -3.95 -5.93
N ASP A 275 -9.98 -4.21 -7.18
CA ASP A 275 -10.77 -5.37 -7.62
C ASP A 275 -10.23 -6.74 -7.18
N PRO A 276 -8.91 -7.00 -7.09
CA PRO A 276 -8.41 -8.28 -6.61
C PRO A 276 -8.92 -8.70 -5.23
N PHE A 277 -9.29 -7.75 -4.39
CA PHE A 277 -9.90 -7.98 -3.07
C PHE A 277 -11.41 -7.77 -3.09
N ALA A 278 -11.85 -6.68 -3.73
CA ALA A 278 -13.24 -6.27 -3.72
C ALA A 278 -14.16 -7.23 -4.47
N ARG A 279 -13.74 -7.72 -5.64
CA ARG A 279 -14.53 -8.64 -6.48
C ARG A 279 -14.82 -9.98 -5.77
N PRO A 280 -13.83 -10.69 -5.18
CA PRO A 280 -14.12 -11.89 -4.41
C PRO A 280 -15.03 -11.63 -3.19
N LEU A 281 -14.85 -10.48 -2.50
CA LEU A 281 -15.71 -10.11 -1.38
C LEU A 281 -17.15 -9.87 -1.85
N ALA A 282 -17.36 -9.07 -2.89
CA ALA A 282 -18.68 -8.81 -3.47
C ALA A 282 -19.38 -10.11 -3.89
N LYS A 283 -18.65 -11.04 -4.49
CA LYS A 283 -19.16 -12.38 -4.85
C LYS A 283 -19.64 -13.15 -3.62
N VAL A 284 -18.80 -13.25 -2.59
CA VAL A 284 -19.12 -13.99 -1.36
C VAL A 284 -20.37 -13.44 -0.68
N VAL A 285 -20.49 -12.12 -0.52
CA VAL A 285 -21.64 -11.52 0.16
C VAL A 285 -22.91 -11.57 -0.69
N SER A 286 -22.78 -11.55 -2.01
CA SER A 286 -23.94 -11.73 -2.92
C SER A 286 -24.44 -13.17 -2.96
N GLU A 287 -23.57 -14.17 -2.91
CA GLU A 287 -23.92 -15.59 -2.92
C GLU A 287 -24.44 -16.08 -1.55
N SER A 288 -24.04 -15.46 -0.45
CA SER A 288 -24.38 -15.85 0.92
C SER A 288 -24.79 -14.64 1.78
N PRO A 289 -25.80 -13.85 1.40
CA PRO A 289 -26.12 -12.59 2.08
C PRO A 289 -26.62 -12.75 3.52
N GLN A 290 -27.10 -13.95 3.89
CA GLN A 290 -27.55 -14.22 5.25
C GLN A 290 -26.39 -14.62 6.19
N ASP A 291 -25.24 -15.05 5.64
CA ASP A 291 -24.10 -15.52 6.43
C ASP A 291 -23.21 -14.34 6.89
N PHE A 292 -23.25 -13.23 6.16
CA PHE A 292 -22.37 -12.07 6.37
C PHE A 292 -23.17 -10.77 6.36
N SER A 293 -23.23 -10.11 7.52
CA SER A 293 -23.96 -8.85 7.70
C SER A 293 -23.18 -7.63 7.26
N LEU A 294 -21.86 -7.63 7.53
CA LEU A 294 -20.94 -6.50 7.44
C LEU A 294 -21.45 -5.22 8.13
N SER A 295 -22.43 -5.32 9.05
CA SER A 295 -23.16 -4.18 9.60
C SER A 295 -22.31 -3.22 10.44
N SER A 296 -21.16 -3.69 10.96
CA SER A 296 -20.18 -2.85 11.67
C SER A 296 -19.34 -1.99 10.73
N LEU A 297 -19.28 -2.37 9.44
CA LEU A 297 -18.39 -1.77 8.45
C LEU A 297 -18.99 -0.48 7.91
N PHE A 298 -18.47 0.67 8.31
CA PHE A 298 -18.92 1.94 7.74
C PHE A 298 -18.06 2.39 6.55
N CYS A 299 -16.87 1.81 6.34
CA CYS A 299 -16.00 2.18 5.23
C CYS A 299 -15.20 0.98 4.71
N ILE A 300 -15.10 0.88 3.39
CA ILE A 300 -14.02 0.13 2.73
C ILE A 300 -13.10 1.17 2.08
N LEU A 301 -11.82 1.16 2.45
CA LEU A 301 -10.79 2.00 1.87
C LEU A 301 -9.95 1.16 0.90
N SER A 302 -9.80 1.62 -0.33
CA SER A 302 -8.97 1.00 -1.35
C SER A 302 -7.85 1.94 -1.79
N SER A 303 -6.67 1.40 -2.06
CA SER A 303 -5.58 2.15 -2.69
C SER A 303 -4.61 1.21 -3.40
N GLY A 304 -4.01 1.66 -4.48
CA GLY A 304 -2.90 0.97 -5.17
C GLY A 304 -3.28 0.12 -6.38
N ALA A 305 -4.55 -0.15 -6.60
CA ALA A 305 -5.08 -0.74 -7.84
C ALA A 305 -6.47 -0.18 -8.13
N MET A 306 -6.89 -0.29 -9.39
CA MET A 306 -8.21 0.18 -9.81
C MET A 306 -9.34 -0.60 -9.12
N TRP A 307 -10.41 0.12 -8.82
CA TRP A 307 -11.63 -0.41 -8.22
C TRP A 307 -12.82 -0.04 -9.09
N SER A 308 -13.37 -1.05 -9.78
CA SER A 308 -14.41 -0.85 -10.78
C SER A 308 -15.75 -0.42 -10.16
N THR A 309 -16.47 0.40 -10.91
CA THR A 309 -17.79 0.93 -10.52
C THR A 309 -18.79 -0.18 -10.24
N GLU A 310 -18.85 -1.21 -11.09
CA GLU A 310 -19.72 -2.37 -10.93
C GLU A 310 -19.54 -3.08 -9.58
N ILE A 311 -18.29 -3.27 -9.16
CA ILE A 311 -17.99 -3.94 -7.88
C ILE A 311 -18.33 -3.04 -6.69
N LYS A 312 -18.13 -1.73 -6.81
CA LYS A 312 -18.59 -0.76 -5.81
C LYS A 312 -20.12 -0.84 -5.64
N GLU A 313 -20.86 -0.85 -6.73
CA GLU A 313 -22.33 -0.98 -6.72
C GLU A 313 -22.79 -2.29 -6.08
N ALA A 314 -22.17 -3.41 -6.40
CA ALA A 314 -22.48 -4.70 -5.81
C ALA A 314 -22.28 -4.72 -4.28
N LEU A 315 -21.19 -4.13 -3.78
CA LEU A 315 -20.94 -4.01 -2.35
C LEU A 315 -21.95 -3.07 -1.66
N LEU A 316 -22.26 -1.93 -2.26
CA LEU A 316 -23.25 -0.99 -1.74
C LEU A 316 -24.69 -1.55 -1.78
N ALA A 317 -25.01 -2.42 -2.73
CA ALA A 317 -26.28 -3.14 -2.77
C ALA A 317 -26.43 -4.11 -1.59
N HIS A 318 -25.31 -4.73 -1.13
CA HIS A 318 -25.30 -5.59 0.04
C HIS A 318 -25.39 -4.79 1.35
N HIS A 319 -24.62 -3.70 1.47
CA HIS A 319 -24.60 -2.85 2.67
C HIS A 319 -24.59 -1.36 2.29
N SER A 320 -25.78 -0.77 2.17
CA SER A 320 -25.99 0.59 1.67
C SER A 320 -25.55 1.71 2.62
N ALA A 321 -25.31 1.41 3.90
CA ALA A 321 -24.89 2.40 4.90
C ALA A 321 -23.37 2.66 4.88
N MET A 322 -22.56 1.83 4.20
CA MET A 322 -21.13 2.06 4.13
C MET A 322 -20.76 3.08 3.04
N MET A 323 -19.57 3.64 3.19
CA MET A 323 -18.90 4.41 2.14
C MET A 323 -17.73 3.62 1.55
N LEU A 324 -17.49 3.81 0.28
CA LEU A 324 -16.35 3.22 -0.42
C LEU A 324 -15.39 4.35 -0.80
N VAL A 325 -14.22 4.35 -0.19
CA VAL A 325 -13.18 5.37 -0.39
C VAL A 325 -12.09 4.80 -1.26
N ASP A 326 -11.91 5.36 -2.45
CA ASP A 326 -10.79 5.03 -3.33
C ASP A 326 -9.74 6.13 -3.18
N ALA A 327 -8.56 5.76 -2.65
CA ALA A 327 -7.48 6.68 -2.32
C ALA A 327 -6.35 6.55 -3.34
N PHE A 328 -6.08 7.63 -4.04
CA PHE A 328 -4.96 7.74 -4.95
C PHE A 328 -3.71 8.22 -4.22
N SER A 329 -2.75 7.34 -4.10
CA SER A 329 -1.50 7.56 -3.35
C SER A 329 -0.35 6.73 -3.93
N SER A 330 0.87 7.17 -3.64
CA SER A 330 2.07 6.35 -3.83
C SER A 330 2.94 6.42 -2.57
N SER A 331 3.97 5.58 -2.49
CA SER A 331 4.93 5.61 -1.37
C SER A 331 5.67 6.94 -1.27
N GLU A 332 5.85 7.62 -2.40
CA GLU A 332 6.49 8.92 -2.55
C GLU A 332 5.53 10.10 -2.34
N ALA A 333 4.21 9.86 -2.42
CA ALA A 333 3.19 10.91 -2.37
C ALA A 333 1.88 10.37 -1.79
N LEU A 334 1.73 10.47 -0.48
CA LEU A 334 0.53 10.01 0.22
C LEU A 334 -0.58 11.07 0.13
N GLY A 335 -1.79 10.67 -0.29
CA GLY A 335 -2.97 11.54 -0.32
C GLY A 335 -2.99 12.50 -1.53
N MET A 336 -2.65 12.03 -2.72
CA MET A 336 -2.76 12.81 -3.95
C MET A 336 -4.21 13.05 -4.38
N GLY A 337 -5.11 12.13 -4.06
CA GLY A 337 -6.52 12.29 -4.36
C GLY A 337 -7.39 11.22 -3.70
N SER A 338 -8.68 11.44 -3.72
CA SER A 338 -9.66 10.46 -3.25
C SER A 338 -10.99 10.60 -3.99
N SER A 339 -11.72 9.49 -4.09
CA SER A 339 -13.12 9.48 -4.48
C SER A 339 -13.94 8.71 -3.46
N VAL A 340 -15.21 9.10 -3.29
CA VAL A 340 -16.12 8.50 -2.31
C VAL A 340 -17.39 8.08 -3.03
N SER A 341 -17.70 6.79 -2.96
CA SER A 341 -18.96 6.22 -3.46
C SER A 341 -19.84 5.81 -2.29
N THR A 342 -21.14 6.05 -2.42
CA THR A 342 -22.18 5.69 -1.45
C THR A 342 -23.40 5.17 -2.20
N ALA A 343 -24.41 4.71 -1.47
CA ALA A 343 -25.70 4.33 -2.07
C ALA A 343 -26.41 5.45 -2.85
N ASN A 344 -26.03 6.72 -2.62
CA ASN A 344 -26.58 7.88 -3.33
C ASN A 344 -25.87 8.19 -4.64
N GLY A 345 -24.74 7.56 -4.92
CA GLY A 345 -23.98 7.73 -6.16
C GLY A 345 -22.63 7.05 -6.10
N THR A 346 -22.27 6.40 -7.19
CA THR A 346 -21.00 5.72 -7.36
C THR A 346 -20.12 6.53 -8.30
N GLU A 347 -18.93 6.90 -7.83
CA GLU A 347 -17.94 7.60 -8.64
C GLU A 347 -17.35 6.67 -9.69
N THR A 348 -17.13 7.22 -10.87
CA THR A 348 -16.49 6.49 -11.98
C THR A 348 -15.06 6.14 -11.64
N THR A 349 -14.59 5.03 -12.17
CA THR A 349 -13.20 4.57 -12.02
C THR A 349 -12.22 5.65 -12.48
N ALA A 350 -11.07 5.75 -11.79
CA ALA A 350 -9.99 6.68 -12.08
C ALA A 350 -10.34 8.19 -11.96
N ARG A 351 -11.52 8.55 -11.44
CA ARG A 351 -11.89 9.93 -11.15
C ARG A 351 -11.67 10.24 -9.67
N PHE A 352 -10.91 11.31 -9.39
CA PHE A 352 -10.55 11.69 -8.02
C PHE A 352 -10.70 13.19 -7.78
N ASN A 353 -11.11 13.54 -6.57
CA ASN A 353 -10.91 14.88 -6.04
C ASN A 353 -9.44 15.03 -5.66
N LEU A 354 -8.83 16.17 -6.00
CA LEU A 354 -7.44 16.44 -5.64
C LEU A 354 -7.28 16.57 -4.12
N GLY A 355 -6.19 16.02 -3.63
CA GLY A 355 -5.76 16.19 -2.24
C GLY A 355 -5.22 17.59 -1.97
N GLU A 356 -4.98 17.87 -0.70
CA GLU A 356 -4.36 19.12 -0.28
C GLU A 356 -2.92 19.26 -0.82
N ASN A 357 -2.58 20.44 -1.34
CA ASN A 357 -1.26 20.75 -1.93
C ASN A 357 -0.90 19.92 -3.16
N VAL A 358 -1.89 19.39 -3.86
CA VAL A 358 -1.72 18.67 -5.13
C VAL A 358 -1.95 19.61 -6.30
N ARG A 359 -1.07 19.53 -7.31
CA ARG A 359 -1.19 20.24 -8.57
C ARG A 359 -1.07 19.27 -9.74
N VAL A 360 -1.70 19.62 -10.85
CA VAL A 360 -1.50 18.96 -12.16
C VAL A 360 -0.90 19.99 -13.10
N VAL A 361 0.32 19.75 -13.57
CA VAL A 361 1.07 20.74 -14.37
C VAL A 361 1.47 20.20 -15.73
N ASP A 362 1.53 21.10 -16.71
CA ASP A 362 2.02 20.82 -18.06
C ASP A 362 3.57 20.68 -18.11
N ASP A 363 4.12 20.45 -19.29
CA ASP A 363 5.57 20.33 -19.48
C ASP A 363 6.36 21.63 -19.20
N ASN A 364 5.68 22.76 -19.03
CA ASN A 364 6.25 24.06 -18.65
C ASN A 364 5.98 24.44 -17.20
N ASP A 365 5.59 23.48 -16.35
CA ASP A 365 5.26 23.65 -14.94
C ASP A 365 4.06 24.57 -14.65
N ARG A 366 3.20 24.83 -15.63
CA ARG A 366 1.98 25.62 -15.48
C ARG A 366 0.82 24.71 -15.15
N ASP A 367 -0.07 25.16 -14.27
CA ASP A 367 -1.28 24.39 -13.92
C ASP A 367 -2.12 24.12 -15.19
N VAL A 368 -2.54 22.88 -15.34
CA VAL A 368 -3.45 22.46 -16.41
C VAL A 368 -4.80 23.15 -16.21
N VAL A 369 -5.31 23.77 -17.28
CA VAL A 369 -6.60 24.45 -17.23
C VAL A 369 -7.74 23.44 -17.09
N PRO A 370 -8.60 23.54 -16.06
CA PRO A 370 -9.74 22.64 -15.90
C PRO A 370 -10.65 22.62 -17.14
N GLY A 371 -11.03 21.40 -17.58
CA GLY A 371 -11.86 21.19 -18.75
C GLY A 371 -11.14 21.27 -20.09
N SER A 372 -9.81 21.45 -20.09
CA SER A 372 -8.98 21.30 -21.31
C SER A 372 -8.64 19.83 -21.58
N ASP A 373 -8.29 19.52 -22.83
CA ASP A 373 -7.80 18.18 -23.21
C ASP A 373 -6.31 17.98 -22.86
N SER A 374 -5.71 18.90 -22.09
CA SER A 374 -4.30 18.86 -21.75
C SER A 374 -4.04 17.80 -20.68
N VAL A 375 -3.02 16.98 -20.93
CA VAL A 375 -2.48 16.02 -19.97
C VAL A 375 -1.36 16.67 -19.17
N GLY A 376 -1.40 16.54 -17.86
CA GLY A 376 -0.35 17.04 -16.98
C GLY A 376 0.19 15.96 -16.04
N ARG A 377 1.36 16.25 -15.45
CA ARG A 377 1.93 15.41 -14.38
C ARG A 377 1.42 15.89 -13.03
N ILE A 378 1.14 14.90 -12.17
CA ILE A 378 0.68 15.16 -10.80
C ILE A 378 1.89 15.43 -9.91
N MET A 379 1.80 16.46 -9.08
CA MET A 379 2.81 16.79 -8.09
C MET A 379 2.16 17.15 -6.74
N LEU A 380 2.79 16.67 -5.66
CA LEU A 380 2.34 16.85 -4.29
C LEU A 380 3.36 17.64 -3.49
N GLY A 381 2.94 18.78 -2.92
CA GLY A 381 3.74 19.61 -2.03
C GLY A 381 3.50 19.36 -0.54
N GLY A 382 4.19 20.12 0.30
CA GLY A 382 4.06 20.10 1.75
C GLY A 382 4.82 18.95 2.41
N ARG A 383 4.16 18.15 3.25
CA ARG A 383 4.78 17.04 3.96
C ARG A 383 4.96 15.84 3.04
N ILE A 384 6.17 15.63 2.57
CA ILE A 384 6.58 14.61 1.59
C ILE A 384 7.87 13.94 2.06
N PRO A 385 8.20 12.74 1.54
CA PRO A 385 9.44 12.05 1.89
C PRO A 385 10.70 12.89 1.67
N MET A 386 11.75 12.58 2.41
CA MET A 386 13.06 13.21 2.22
C MET A 386 13.69 12.83 0.87
N GLY A 387 13.41 11.62 0.38
CA GLY A 387 13.98 11.09 -0.85
C GLY A 387 14.10 9.58 -0.79
N TYR A 388 14.94 9.03 -1.65
CA TYR A 388 15.31 7.62 -1.63
C TYR A 388 16.66 7.43 -0.95
N TYR A 389 16.74 6.43 -0.09
CA TYR A 389 17.98 6.08 0.60
C TYR A 389 19.05 5.65 -0.39
N LYS A 390 20.24 6.24 -0.32
CA LYS A 390 21.39 5.98 -1.22
C LYS A 390 21.11 6.12 -2.72
N ASP A 391 20.09 6.90 -3.11
CA ASP A 391 19.81 7.16 -4.54
C ASP A 391 19.52 8.64 -4.78
N GLU A 392 20.56 9.46 -4.75
CA GLU A 392 20.48 10.92 -4.97
C GLU A 392 19.92 11.25 -6.36
N LYS A 393 20.30 10.48 -7.38
CA LYS A 393 19.84 10.69 -8.76
C LYS A 393 18.32 10.52 -8.87
N LYS A 394 17.80 9.43 -8.31
CA LYS A 394 16.35 9.18 -8.32
C LYS A 394 15.63 10.17 -7.40
N THR A 395 16.24 10.54 -6.26
CA THR A 395 15.71 11.56 -5.36
C THR A 395 15.52 12.89 -6.10
N ALA A 396 16.53 13.39 -6.79
CA ALA A 396 16.46 14.63 -7.55
C ALA A 396 15.44 14.57 -8.70
N ALA A 397 15.28 13.39 -9.32
CA ALA A 397 14.30 13.21 -10.41
C ALA A 397 12.85 13.16 -9.89
N THR A 398 12.62 12.69 -8.65
CA THR A 398 11.27 12.52 -8.10
C THR A 398 10.87 13.67 -7.18
N PHE A 399 11.80 14.20 -6.38
CA PHE A 399 11.54 15.29 -5.44
C PHE A 399 12.14 16.58 -5.96
N GLN A 400 11.32 17.33 -6.69
CA GLN A 400 11.73 18.51 -7.44
C GLN A 400 11.35 19.80 -6.71
N THR A 401 12.06 20.91 -6.98
CA THR A 401 11.72 22.23 -6.43
C THR A 401 11.21 23.12 -7.56
N HIS A 402 9.98 23.60 -7.42
CA HIS A 402 9.32 24.53 -8.33
C HIS A 402 8.89 25.77 -7.55
N ASP A 403 9.27 26.96 -8.01
CA ASP A 403 8.96 28.25 -7.35
C ASP A 403 9.34 28.29 -5.86
N GLY A 404 10.45 27.63 -5.49
CA GLY A 404 10.94 27.57 -4.11
C GLY A 404 10.20 26.56 -3.20
N VAL A 405 9.21 25.85 -3.71
CA VAL A 405 8.47 24.80 -3.01
C VAL A 405 8.93 23.44 -3.48
N ARG A 406 9.16 22.53 -2.53
CA ARG A 406 9.55 21.14 -2.83
C ARG A 406 8.31 20.26 -3.04
N TYR A 407 8.30 19.53 -4.14
CA TYR A 407 7.23 18.63 -4.55
C TYR A 407 7.73 17.20 -4.76
N SER A 408 6.88 16.23 -4.45
CA SER A 408 7.00 14.86 -4.95
C SER A 408 6.30 14.74 -6.30
N VAL A 409 7.01 14.26 -7.30
CA VAL A 409 6.53 14.05 -8.67
C VAL A 409 6.74 12.57 -9.05
N PRO A 410 5.87 11.66 -8.60
CA PRO A 410 6.07 10.21 -8.76
C PRO A 410 5.93 9.72 -10.20
N GLY A 411 5.43 10.58 -11.11
CA GLY A 411 5.30 10.32 -12.54
C GLY A 411 3.90 9.90 -12.99
N ASP A 412 2.90 10.08 -12.14
CA ASP A 412 1.50 9.86 -12.47
C ASP A 412 0.97 11.04 -13.31
N MET A 413 0.18 10.72 -14.35
CA MET A 413 -0.37 11.67 -15.32
C MET A 413 -1.89 11.75 -15.19
N ALA A 414 -2.45 12.95 -15.38
CA ALA A 414 -3.89 13.15 -15.32
C ALA A 414 -4.36 14.27 -16.26
N MET A 415 -5.66 14.26 -16.57
CA MET A 415 -6.42 15.40 -17.08
C MET A 415 -7.21 16.03 -15.93
N VAL A 416 -7.43 17.35 -16.01
CA VAL A 416 -8.25 18.07 -15.03
C VAL A 416 -9.63 18.35 -15.65
N ASN A 417 -10.67 17.77 -15.05
CA ASN A 417 -12.05 17.97 -15.49
C ASN A 417 -12.53 19.41 -15.21
N ALA A 418 -13.59 19.84 -15.88
CA ALA A 418 -14.15 21.19 -15.72
C ALA A 418 -14.62 21.51 -14.29
N ASP A 419 -14.94 20.48 -13.48
CA ASP A 419 -15.33 20.61 -12.07
C ASP A 419 -14.15 20.58 -11.09
N GLY A 420 -12.91 20.51 -11.60
CA GLY A 420 -11.68 20.46 -10.81
C GLY A 420 -11.27 19.06 -10.32
N THR A 421 -12.09 18.03 -10.54
CA THR A 421 -11.67 16.64 -10.34
C THR A 421 -10.62 16.25 -11.38
N ILE A 422 -9.85 15.20 -11.12
CA ILE A 422 -8.93 14.64 -12.12
C ILE A 422 -9.46 13.32 -12.69
N HIS A 423 -9.09 13.06 -13.93
CA HIS A 423 -9.10 11.73 -14.50
C HIS A 423 -7.66 11.21 -14.55
N LEU A 424 -7.36 10.20 -13.72
CA LEU A 424 -6.04 9.58 -13.64
C LEU A 424 -5.81 8.71 -14.87
N LEU A 425 -4.71 8.96 -15.57
CA LEU A 425 -4.36 8.25 -16.80
C LEU A 425 -3.33 7.13 -16.56
N GLY A 426 -2.67 7.13 -15.39
CA GLY A 426 -1.64 6.18 -15.02
C GLY A 426 -0.22 6.76 -15.09
N ARG A 427 0.78 5.87 -15.11
CA ARG A 427 2.18 6.26 -15.07
C ARG A 427 2.69 6.69 -16.45
N GLY A 428 3.26 7.89 -16.54
CA GLY A 428 3.87 8.40 -17.76
C GLY A 428 4.97 7.49 -18.33
N SER A 429 5.69 6.75 -17.48
CA SER A 429 6.70 5.76 -17.87
C SER A 429 6.13 4.51 -18.55
N GLN A 430 4.84 4.25 -18.42
CA GLN A 430 4.13 3.14 -19.07
C GLN A 430 3.34 3.58 -20.29
N CYS A 431 3.31 4.88 -20.57
CA CYS A 431 2.64 5.45 -21.72
C CYS A 431 3.17 4.84 -23.03
N ILE A 432 2.25 4.34 -23.84
CA ILE A 432 2.55 3.74 -25.15
C ILE A 432 2.55 4.84 -26.20
N ASN A 433 3.69 5.00 -26.89
CA ASN A 433 3.79 5.96 -27.97
C ASN A 433 3.55 5.27 -29.32
N THR A 434 2.33 5.37 -29.82
CA THR A 434 1.92 4.73 -31.07
C THR A 434 1.60 5.78 -32.13
N ALA A 435 2.32 5.77 -33.25
CA ALA A 435 2.14 6.71 -34.37
C ALA A 435 2.19 8.20 -33.96
N GLY A 436 2.93 8.55 -32.91
CA GLY A 436 3.02 9.91 -32.38
C GLY A 436 1.96 10.26 -31.32
N GLU A 437 0.99 9.36 -31.09
CA GLU A 437 -0.04 9.53 -30.07
C GLU A 437 0.36 8.85 -28.75
N LYS A 438 -0.06 9.44 -27.63
CA LYS A 438 0.16 8.88 -26.29
C LYS A 438 -1.07 8.09 -25.85
N VAL A 439 -0.86 6.81 -25.50
CA VAL A 439 -1.92 5.93 -24.99
C VAL A 439 -1.50 5.39 -23.62
N PHE A 440 -2.35 5.58 -22.64
CA PHE A 440 -2.11 5.06 -21.29
C PHE A 440 -2.73 3.67 -21.17
N PRO A 441 -1.94 2.65 -20.78
CA PRO A 441 -2.43 1.28 -20.65
C PRO A 441 -3.70 1.15 -19.84
N GLU A 442 -3.78 1.87 -18.72
CA GLU A 442 -4.86 1.79 -17.75
C GLU A 442 -6.22 2.17 -18.33
N GLU A 443 -6.28 3.16 -19.24
CA GLU A 443 -7.54 3.54 -19.90
C GLU A 443 -8.07 2.44 -20.85
N VAL A 444 -7.16 1.71 -21.48
CA VAL A 444 -7.51 0.61 -22.37
C VAL A 444 -7.88 -0.65 -21.58
N GLU A 445 -7.15 -0.92 -20.48
CA GLU A 445 -7.48 -2.00 -19.53
C GLU A 445 -8.87 -1.79 -18.94
N GLU A 446 -9.20 -0.57 -18.54
CA GLU A 446 -10.52 -0.25 -18.01
C GLU A 446 -11.61 -0.49 -19.05
N ALA A 447 -11.42 0.00 -20.27
CA ALA A 447 -12.38 -0.23 -21.34
C ALA A 447 -12.58 -1.73 -21.61
N LEU A 448 -11.51 -2.53 -21.60
CA LEU A 448 -11.60 -3.98 -21.78
C LEU A 448 -12.38 -4.65 -20.63
N LYS A 449 -12.11 -4.27 -19.38
CA LYS A 449 -12.75 -4.86 -18.18
C LYS A 449 -14.23 -4.54 -18.04
N THR A 450 -14.74 -3.53 -18.76
CA THR A 450 -16.21 -3.29 -18.84
C THR A 450 -16.92 -4.27 -19.78
N HIS A 451 -16.22 -5.16 -20.48
CA HIS A 451 -16.84 -6.20 -21.30
C HIS A 451 -17.20 -7.42 -20.44
N GLU A 452 -18.42 -7.92 -20.56
CA GLU A 452 -18.97 -9.01 -19.74
C GLU A 452 -18.16 -10.31 -19.71
N ALA A 453 -17.40 -10.58 -20.77
CA ALA A 453 -16.55 -11.77 -20.85
C ALA A 453 -15.18 -11.59 -20.18
N VAL A 454 -14.74 -10.37 -19.86
CA VAL A 454 -13.38 -10.05 -19.40
C VAL A 454 -13.31 -10.02 -17.88
N ALA A 455 -12.48 -10.89 -17.32
CA ALA A 455 -12.19 -10.90 -15.88
C ALA A 455 -11.09 -9.92 -15.49
N ASP A 456 -10.00 -9.87 -16.28
CA ASP A 456 -8.88 -8.93 -16.08
C ASP A 456 -8.13 -8.67 -17.40
N ALA A 457 -7.37 -7.58 -17.47
CA ALA A 457 -6.59 -7.22 -18.64
C ALA A 457 -5.27 -6.56 -18.25
N CYS A 458 -4.25 -6.76 -19.08
CA CYS A 458 -2.96 -6.08 -19.03
C CYS A 458 -2.63 -5.54 -20.43
N VAL A 459 -2.44 -4.24 -20.54
CA VAL A 459 -2.16 -3.56 -21.82
C VAL A 459 -0.71 -3.11 -21.88
N LEU A 460 -0.07 -3.34 -23.02
CA LEU A 460 1.37 -3.17 -23.19
C LEU A 460 1.71 -2.51 -24.53
N GLY A 461 2.76 -1.70 -24.53
CA GLY A 461 3.43 -1.28 -25.75
C GLY A 461 4.49 -2.28 -26.19
N THR A 462 4.41 -2.78 -27.40
CA THR A 462 5.47 -3.60 -28.01
C THR A 462 6.06 -2.87 -29.21
N PRO A 463 7.38 -3.03 -29.51
CA PRO A 463 8.00 -2.39 -30.67
C PRO A 463 7.27 -2.71 -31.98
N HIS A 464 7.15 -1.73 -32.87
CA HIS A 464 6.55 -1.87 -34.19
C HIS A 464 7.26 -0.97 -35.21
N GLU A 465 7.62 -1.50 -36.36
CA GLU A 465 8.43 -0.79 -37.37
C GLU A 465 7.81 0.53 -37.83
N THR A 466 6.50 0.57 -38.06
CA THR A 466 5.80 1.75 -38.60
C THR A 466 5.31 2.71 -37.52
N PHE A 467 4.93 2.22 -36.33
CA PHE A 467 4.23 3.01 -35.30
C PHE A 467 5.12 3.35 -34.12
N GLY A 468 6.39 2.92 -34.10
CA GLY A 468 7.27 2.97 -32.94
C GLY A 468 6.87 1.93 -31.90
N GLN A 469 5.65 2.02 -31.39
CA GLN A 469 5.02 0.98 -30.55
C GLN A 469 3.62 0.63 -31.06
N GLN A 470 3.22 -0.62 -30.88
CA GLN A 470 1.84 -1.07 -31.04
C GLN A 470 1.26 -1.49 -29.69
N ILE A 471 -0.05 -1.38 -29.57
CA ILE A 471 -0.80 -1.73 -28.37
C ILE A 471 -1.17 -3.21 -28.44
N VAL A 472 -0.79 -3.97 -27.41
CA VAL A 472 -1.15 -5.40 -27.24
C VAL A 472 -1.84 -5.56 -25.90
N ALA A 473 -2.95 -6.28 -25.86
CA ALA A 473 -3.66 -6.62 -24.63
C ALA A 473 -3.51 -8.11 -24.32
N ALA A 474 -3.07 -8.46 -23.11
CA ALA A 474 -3.30 -9.78 -22.53
C ALA A 474 -4.63 -9.75 -21.78
N VAL A 475 -5.51 -10.70 -22.02
CA VAL A 475 -6.87 -10.72 -21.47
C VAL A 475 -7.17 -12.06 -20.82
N GLU A 476 -7.60 -12.01 -19.57
CA GLU A 476 -8.15 -13.11 -18.80
C GLU A 476 -9.67 -13.07 -18.92
N LEU A 477 -10.30 -14.18 -19.28
CA LEU A 477 -11.75 -14.28 -19.39
C LEU A 477 -12.38 -14.84 -18.12
N HIS A 478 -13.64 -14.49 -17.88
CA HIS A 478 -14.43 -15.18 -16.86
C HIS A 478 -14.57 -16.67 -17.20
N ALA A 479 -14.66 -17.53 -16.19
CA ALA A 479 -14.78 -18.97 -16.37
C ALA A 479 -16.00 -19.32 -17.26
N GLY A 480 -15.71 -20.00 -18.39
CA GLY A 480 -16.72 -20.40 -19.37
C GLY A 480 -17.14 -19.30 -20.36
N ALA A 481 -16.64 -18.08 -20.23
CA ALA A 481 -16.88 -17.04 -21.21
C ALA A 481 -16.04 -17.24 -22.48
N THR A 482 -16.57 -16.81 -23.61
CA THR A 482 -15.90 -16.83 -24.92
C THR A 482 -16.14 -15.51 -25.63
N VAL A 483 -15.11 -14.96 -26.20
CA VAL A 483 -15.13 -13.74 -27.01
C VAL A 483 -13.94 -13.79 -27.99
N SER A 484 -14.09 -13.23 -29.15
CA SER A 484 -12.98 -13.14 -30.13
C SER A 484 -12.13 -11.90 -29.92
N GLU A 485 -10.89 -11.95 -30.39
CA GLU A 485 -9.98 -10.80 -30.45
C GLU A 485 -10.64 -9.61 -31.17
N SER A 486 -11.25 -9.86 -32.33
CA SER A 486 -11.90 -8.82 -33.14
C SER A 486 -13.08 -8.15 -32.43
N GLU A 487 -13.85 -8.90 -31.63
CA GLU A 487 -14.97 -8.36 -30.85
C GLU A 487 -14.46 -7.44 -29.73
N LEU A 488 -13.42 -7.83 -28.99
CA LEU A 488 -12.83 -6.98 -27.96
C LEU A 488 -12.21 -5.71 -28.52
N ILE A 489 -11.50 -5.81 -29.66
CA ILE A 489 -10.95 -4.64 -30.34
C ILE A 489 -12.08 -3.70 -30.80
N ALA A 490 -13.14 -4.22 -31.40
CA ALA A 490 -14.31 -3.43 -31.80
C ALA A 490 -14.99 -2.79 -30.57
N TYR A 491 -15.12 -3.53 -29.48
CA TYR A 491 -15.70 -3.05 -28.24
C TYR A 491 -14.92 -1.85 -27.66
N VAL A 492 -13.60 -1.94 -27.59
CA VAL A 492 -12.75 -0.81 -27.16
C VAL A 492 -12.94 0.42 -28.05
N LYS A 493 -13.05 0.24 -29.37
CA LYS A 493 -13.29 1.35 -30.33
C LYS A 493 -14.65 2.04 -30.14
N THR A 494 -15.61 1.41 -29.48
CA THR A 494 -16.89 2.07 -29.15
C THR A 494 -16.79 2.97 -27.93
N ARG A 495 -15.73 2.85 -27.14
CA ARG A 495 -15.51 3.55 -25.85
C ARG A 495 -14.35 4.54 -25.88
N LEU A 496 -13.36 4.23 -26.67
CA LEU A 496 -12.14 5.04 -26.81
C LEU A 496 -11.88 5.38 -28.27
N SER A 497 -11.08 6.41 -28.51
CA SER A 497 -10.62 6.75 -29.85
C SER A 497 -9.93 5.55 -30.51
N SER A 498 -10.15 5.36 -31.80
CA SER A 498 -9.75 4.16 -32.54
C SER A 498 -8.25 3.84 -32.44
N TYR A 499 -7.39 4.85 -32.32
CA TYR A 499 -5.95 4.68 -32.20
C TYR A 499 -5.52 4.08 -30.86
N LYS A 500 -6.38 4.15 -29.83
CA LYS A 500 -6.17 3.57 -28.49
C LYS A 500 -6.50 2.08 -28.42
N ALA A 501 -7.25 1.56 -29.39
CA ALA A 501 -7.63 0.15 -29.37
C ALA A 501 -6.41 -0.76 -29.57
N PRO A 502 -6.34 -1.90 -28.88
CA PRO A 502 -5.30 -2.89 -29.11
C PRO A 502 -5.26 -3.33 -30.56
N ARG A 503 -4.07 -3.59 -31.10
CA ARG A 503 -3.90 -4.24 -32.39
C ARG A 503 -4.04 -5.74 -32.31
N HIS A 504 -3.63 -6.27 -31.15
CA HIS A 504 -3.69 -7.70 -30.86
C HIS A 504 -4.20 -7.93 -29.45
N VAL A 505 -4.99 -9.00 -29.28
CA VAL A 505 -5.47 -9.48 -28.00
C VAL A 505 -5.02 -10.92 -27.82
N ARG A 506 -4.17 -11.16 -26.81
CA ARG A 506 -3.72 -12.48 -26.41
C ARG A 506 -4.58 -12.95 -25.23
N PHE A 507 -5.29 -14.06 -25.36
CA PHE A 507 -6.01 -14.66 -24.23
C PHE A 507 -5.03 -15.45 -23.36
N VAL A 508 -5.16 -15.29 -22.05
CA VAL A 508 -4.33 -15.92 -21.03
C VAL A 508 -5.20 -16.56 -19.95
N ASP A 509 -4.68 -17.61 -19.31
CA ASP A 509 -5.40 -18.27 -18.21
C ASP A 509 -5.53 -17.36 -16.98
N THR A 510 -4.51 -16.53 -16.72
CA THR A 510 -4.54 -15.52 -15.67
C THR A 510 -3.55 -14.39 -15.95
N ILE A 511 -3.94 -13.17 -15.60
CA ILE A 511 -3.03 -12.01 -15.55
C ILE A 511 -2.03 -12.17 -14.40
N GLY A 512 -2.40 -12.88 -13.35
CA GLY A 512 -1.48 -13.22 -12.26
C GLY A 512 -1.00 -11.99 -11.49
N ARG A 513 -1.93 -11.14 -11.05
CA ARG A 513 -1.61 -10.00 -10.20
C ARG A 513 -1.00 -10.48 -8.88
N ALA A 514 -0.03 -9.73 -8.39
CA ALA A 514 0.51 -9.92 -7.05
C ALA A 514 -0.55 -9.61 -5.98
N VAL A 515 -0.33 -10.05 -4.72
CA VAL A 515 -1.27 -9.81 -3.59
C VAL A 515 -1.51 -8.31 -3.32
N ASN A 516 -0.64 -7.44 -3.80
CA ASN A 516 -0.80 -5.98 -3.75
C ASN A 516 -1.51 -5.41 -4.99
N GLY A 517 -2.17 -6.26 -5.79
CA GLY A 517 -2.85 -5.88 -7.02
C GLY A 517 -1.94 -5.52 -8.20
N LYS A 518 -0.62 -5.43 -8.00
CA LYS A 518 0.32 -5.04 -9.07
C LYS A 518 0.57 -6.17 -10.05
N MET A 519 0.69 -5.80 -11.33
CA MET A 519 1.08 -6.73 -12.41
C MET A 519 2.59 -6.83 -12.55
N ASP A 520 3.06 -7.98 -12.97
CA ASP A 520 4.42 -8.14 -13.49
C ASP A 520 4.45 -7.75 -14.97
N VAL A 521 4.53 -6.44 -15.21
CA VAL A 521 4.55 -5.87 -16.57
C VAL A 521 5.72 -6.39 -17.39
N ALA A 522 6.88 -6.63 -16.76
CA ALA A 522 8.07 -7.13 -17.45
C ALA A 522 7.86 -8.57 -17.97
N ARG A 523 7.20 -9.42 -17.19
CA ARG A 523 6.80 -10.77 -17.63
C ARG A 523 5.86 -10.67 -18.84
N HIS A 524 4.78 -9.91 -18.73
CA HIS A 524 3.82 -9.76 -19.81
C HIS A 524 4.44 -9.18 -21.07
N GLN A 525 5.38 -8.24 -20.96
CA GLN A 525 6.11 -7.70 -22.10
C GLN A 525 6.96 -8.76 -22.81
N ARG A 526 7.66 -9.63 -22.08
CA ARG A 526 8.42 -10.74 -22.66
C ARG A 526 7.48 -11.70 -23.39
N GLU A 527 6.46 -12.18 -22.69
CA GLU A 527 5.47 -13.12 -23.22
C GLU A 527 4.73 -12.57 -24.45
N ALA A 528 4.39 -11.27 -24.46
CA ALA A 528 3.75 -10.64 -25.61
C ALA A 528 4.67 -10.56 -26.83
N ARG A 529 5.97 -10.27 -26.64
CA ARG A 529 6.95 -10.27 -27.73
C ARG A 529 7.13 -11.67 -28.33
N GLU A 530 7.36 -12.67 -27.49
CA GLU A 530 7.49 -14.06 -27.92
C GLU A 530 6.24 -14.53 -28.67
N TRP A 531 5.06 -14.19 -28.15
CA TRP A 531 3.79 -14.55 -28.80
C TRP A 531 3.61 -13.85 -30.16
N LEU A 532 3.95 -12.57 -30.28
CA LEU A 532 3.88 -11.84 -31.55
C LEU A 532 4.77 -12.46 -32.63
N GLU A 533 5.94 -13.00 -32.28
CA GLU A 533 6.82 -13.73 -33.21
C GLU A 533 6.16 -15.03 -33.72
N THR A 534 5.19 -15.59 -33.01
CA THR A 534 4.47 -16.82 -33.45
C THR A 534 3.32 -16.53 -34.40
N ILE A 535 2.81 -15.29 -34.44
CA ILE A 535 1.67 -14.89 -35.28
C ILE A 535 2.07 -13.98 -36.45
N SER A 536 3.35 -13.53 -36.50
CA SER A 536 3.96 -12.80 -37.62
C SER A 536 4.41 -13.80 -38.68
#